data_4c3278f254a7df538a17565a87cfa5ea
#
_entry.id   4c3278f254a7df538a17565a87cfa5ea
#
_cell.length_a   1.000
_cell.length_b   1.000
_cell.length_c   1.000
_cell.angle_alpha   90.00
_cell.angle_beta   90.00
_cell.angle_gamma   90.00
#
_symmetry.space_group_name_H-M   'P 1'
#
loop_
_entity.id
_entity.type
_entity.pdbx_description
1 polymer ?
#
loop_
_entity_poly.entity_id
_entity_poly.type
_entity_poly.pdbx_seq_one_letter_code
_entity_poly.pdbx_strand_id
1 'polypeptide(L)'
;MTEKIFRNYLEIKSLEDFKEVEAPSQYSFVELLNPKDFQLNKFFYKNVGKNHRWIDRLIWTDLNWIEYVSNKKLFTYVLKEKNEIAGYYELLFYENNKEAEIAYFGILEEYFGKKLGGYLLSKAIKNSFNQGAKRVWVHTCSLDHENALKNYLARGMKVFKTETLIR
;
A
#
# COMPACT_ATOMS: atom_id res chain seq x y z
N MET A 1 -0.50 24.06 -17.94
CA MET A 1 -1.49 24.33 -16.89
C MET A 1 -1.08 23.57 -15.61
N THR A 2 -1.00 24.28 -14.50
CA THR A 2 -0.63 23.65 -13.21
C THR A 2 -1.88 23.13 -12.52
N GLU A 3 -1.74 21.96 -11.91
CA GLU A 3 -2.80 21.31 -11.14
C GLU A 3 -2.40 21.26 -9.67
N LYS A 4 -3.34 21.62 -8.79
CA LYS A 4 -3.14 21.50 -7.35
C LYS A 4 -3.51 20.09 -6.88
N ILE A 5 -2.57 19.45 -6.23
CA ILE A 5 -2.76 18.11 -5.67
C ILE A 5 -2.58 18.20 -4.17
N PHE A 6 -3.52 17.65 -3.42
CA PHE A 6 -3.45 17.60 -1.96
C PHE A 6 -2.95 16.23 -1.55
N ARG A 7 -1.93 16.21 -0.67
CA ARG A 7 -1.36 14.98 -0.12
C ARG A 7 -1.57 14.96 1.38
N ASN A 8 -2.18 13.90 1.87
CA ASN A 8 -2.34 13.65 3.29
C ASN A 8 -1.38 12.57 3.75
N TYR A 9 -0.74 12.79 4.90
CA TYR A 9 0.10 11.80 5.56
C TYR A 9 -0.67 11.31 6.78
N LEU A 10 -0.79 9.98 6.90
CA LEU A 10 -1.52 9.35 7.99
C LEU A 10 -0.62 8.39 8.75
N GLU A 11 -0.91 8.19 10.02
CA GLU A 11 -0.16 7.28 10.88
C GLU A 11 -1.06 6.53 11.84
N ILE A 12 -0.56 5.41 12.32
CA ILE A 12 -1.13 4.67 13.44
C ILE A 12 0.03 4.21 14.32
N LYS A 13 -0.06 4.46 15.64
CA LYS A 13 1.02 4.22 16.60
C LYS A 13 0.73 3.10 17.58
N SER A 14 -0.48 2.55 17.58
CA SER A 14 -0.88 1.53 18.53
C SER A 14 -1.92 0.61 17.94
N LEU A 15 -1.81 -0.69 18.25
CA LEU A 15 -2.84 -1.67 17.90
C LEU A 15 -4.18 -1.38 18.60
N GLU A 16 -4.17 -0.59 19.68
CA GLU A 16 -5.40 -0.16 20.35
C GLU A 16 -6.28 0.70 19.44
N ASP A 17 -5.66 1.44 18.53
CA ASP A 17 -6.37 2.29 17.57
C ASP A 17 -6.79 1.54 16.31
N PHE A 18 -6.29 0.34 16.13
CA PHE A 18 -6.48 -0.44 14.91
C PHE A 18 -7.86 -1.07 14.84
N LYS A 19 -8.55 -0.83 13.72
CA LYS A 19 -9.86 -1.40 13.43
C LYS A 19 -9.74 -2.39 12.29
N GLU A 20 -9.55 -3.64 12.65
CA GLU A 20 -9.31 -4.74 11.71
C GLU A 20 -10.56 -5.09 10.91
N VAL A 21 -10.38 -5.41 9.63
CA VAL A 21 -11.40 -6.01 8.79
C VAL A 21 -10.94 -7.43 8.45
N GLU A 22 -11.83 -8.38 8.69
CA GLU A 22 -11.60 -9.80 8.38
C GLU A 22 -11.64 -10.05 6.87
N ALA A 23 -11.11 -11.20 6.45
CA ALA A 23 -11.18 -11.62 5.06
C ALA A 23 -12.65 -11.71 4.61
N PRO A 24 -13.00 -11.14 3.44
CA PRO A 24 -14.38 -11.21 2.94
C PRO A 24 -14.86 -12.63 2.65
N SER A 25 -13.94 -13.54 2.36
CA SER A 25 -14.27 -14.95 2.11
C SER A 25 -13.11 -15.85 2.48
N GLN A 26 -13.37 -17.16 2.53
CA GLN A 26 -12.32 -18.17 2.75
C GLN A 26 -11.30 -18.21 1.62
N TYR A 27 -11.58 -17.58 0.48
CA TYR A 27 -10.70 -17.57 -0.69
C TYR A 27 -9.81 -16.34 -0.74
N SER A 28 -9.96 -15.40 0.19
CA SER A 28 -9.17 -14.18 0.26
C SER A 28 -8.01 -14.38 1.23
N PHE A 29 -6.78 -14.19 0.74
CA PHE A 29 -5.63 -14.25 1.63
C PHE A 29 -4.50 -13.35 1.10
N VAL A 30 -3.60 -12.99 2.02
CA VAL A 30 -2.44 -12.15 1.73
C VAL A 30 -1.18 -12.95 2.07
N GLU A 31 -0.22 -12.96 1.15
CA GLU A 31 1.04 -13.66 1.38
C GLU A 31 2.24 -12.80 1.01
N LEU A 32 3.34 -13.02 1.71
CA LEU A 32 4.62 -12.39 1.37
C LEU A 32 5.11 -12.94 0.03
N LEU A 33 5.51 -12.03 -0.85
CA LEU A 33 6.11 -12.40 -2.14
C LEU A 33 7.55 -12.86 -1.89
N ASN A 34 7.76 -14.16 -1.89
CA ASN A 34 9.06 -14.78 -1.63
C ASN A 34 9.21 -16.02 -2.53
N PRO A 35 10.23 -16.10 -3.42
CA PRO A 35 11.27 -15.07 -3.60
C PRO A 35 10.74 -13.78 -4.22
N LYS A 36 11.51 -12.71 -4.05
CA LYS A 36 11.14 -11.41 -4.63
C LYS A 36 11.08 -11.50 -6.15
N ASP A 37 10.09 -10.86 -6.74
CA ASP A 37 9.85 -10.86 -8.18
C ASP A 37 9.46 -9.45 -8.62
N PHE A 38 10.43 -8.71 -9.15
CA PHE A 38 10.21 -7.33 -9.58
C PHE A 38 9.16 -7.21 -10.69
N GLN A 39 8.98 -8.24 -11.50
CA GLN A 39 7.99 -8.23 -12.57
C GLN A 39 6.58 -8.04 -12.00
N LEU A 40 6.30 -8.64 -10.87
CA LEU A 40 5.00 -8.51 -10.22
C LEU A 40 4.80 -7.11 -9.64
N ASN A 41 5.83 -6.53 -9.00
CA ASN A 41 5.78 -5.15 -8.54
C ASN A 41 5.51 -4.18 -9.69
N LYS A 42 6.19 -4.38 -10.80
CA LYS A 42 6.03 -3.58 -12.01
C LYS A 42 4.62 -3.71 -12.58
N PHE A 43 4.09 -4.92 -12.64
CA PHE A 43 2.73 -5.20 -13.09
C PHE A 43 1.69 -4.44 -12.24
N PHE A 44 1.80 -4.55 -10.93
CA PHE A 44 0.87 -3.87 -10.03
C PHE A 44 0.98 -2.36 -10.12
N TYR A 45 2.20 -1.83 -10.19
CA TYR A 45 2.39 -0.40 -10.33
C TYR A 45 1.64 0.15 -11.54
N LYS A 46 1.79 -0.51 -12.68
CA LYS A 46 1.12 -0.10 -13.92
C LYS A 46 -0.39 -0.24 -13.85
N ASN A 47 -0.86 -1.37 -13.35
CA ASN A 47 -2.29 -1.72 -13.45
C ASN A 47 -3.14 -1.15 -12.32
N VAL A 48 -2.59 -0.95 -11.13
CA VAL A 48 -3.26 -0.22 -10.07
C VAL A 48 -3.16 1.27 -10.32
N GLY A 49 -1.99 1.76 -10.73
CA GLY A 49 -1.71 3.18 -10.83
C GLY A 49 -2.24 3.88 -12.08
N LYS A 50 -2.68 3.14 -13.09
CA LYS A 50 -3.06 3.72 -14.39
C LYS A 50 -4.13 4.80 -14.31
N ASN A 51 -5.04 4.73 -13.35
CA ASN A 51 -6.12 5.69 -13.17
C ASN A 51 -5.81 6.76 -12.11
N HIS A 52 -4.60 6.72 -11.52
CA HIS A 52 -4.24 7.59 -10.39
C HIS A 52 -2.98 8.40 -10.64
N ARG A 53 -2.52 8.45 -11.89
CA ARG A 53 -1.30 9.15 -12.31
C ARG A 53 -0.05 8.69 -11.56
N TRP A 54 0.09 7.40 -11.35
CA TRP A 54 1.34 6.82 -10.87
C TRP A 54 2.31 6.78 -12.05
N ILE A 55 3.07 7.83 -12.23
CA ILE A 55 3.91 8.01 -13.42
C ILE A 55 5.41 7.97 -13.13
N ASP A 56 5.80 8.14 -11.87
CA ASP A 56 7.21 8.34 -11.51
C ASP A 56 8.10 7.16 -11.89
N ARG A 57 7.57 5.95 -11.85
CA ARG A 57 8.32 4.74 -12.16
C ARG A 57 8.09 4.18 -13.56
N LEU A 58 7.27 4.83 -14.37
CA LEU A 58 7.00 4.34 -15.74
C LEU A 58 8.27 4.35 -16.60
N ILE A 59 9.22 5.22 -16.29
CA ILE A 59 10.51 5.30 -16.99
C ILE A 59 11.56 4.35 -16.43
N TRP A 60 11.26 3.65 -15.35
CA TRP A 60 12.22 2.74 -14.73
C TRP A 60 12.58 1.60 -15.68
N THR A 61 13.89 1.32 -15.77
CA THR A 61 14.40 0.14 -16.44
C THR A 61 14.21 -1.08 -15.53
N ASP A 62 14.37 -2.27 -16.09
CA ASP A 62 14.35 -3.50 -15.28
C ASP A 62 15.40 -3.46 -14.17
N LEU A 63 16.57 -2.89 -14.45
CA LEU A 63 17.63 -2.75 -13.44
C LEU A 63 17.18 -1.87 -12.29
N ASN A 64 16.49 -0.76 -12.57
CA ASN A 64 15.93 0.10 -11.52
C ASN A 64 14.95 -0.67 -10.63
N TRP A 65 14.08 -1.47 -11.24
CA TRP A 65 13.13 -2.28 -10.51
C TRP A 65 13.83 -3.34 -9.65
N ILE A 66 14.85 -4.00 -10.20
CA ILE A 66 15.61 -5.02 -9.48
C ILE A 66 16.30 -4.40 -8.25
N GLU A 67 16.93 -3.25 -8.41
CA GLU A 67 17.58 -2.54 -7.30
C GLU A 67 16.56 -2.19 -6.20
N TYR A 68 15.41 -1.69 -6.60
CA TYR A 68 14.37 -1.31 -5.65
C TYR A 68 13.88 -2.52 -4.85
N VAL A 69 13.50 -3.61 -5.52
CA VAL A 69 12.95 -4.77 -4.81
C VAL A 69 14.02 -5.54 -4.03
N SER A 70 15.30 -5.40 -4.41
CA SER A 70 16.40 -6.03 -3.69
C SER A 70 16.73 -5.36 -2.37
N ASN A 71 16.17 -4.19 -2.11
CA ASN A 71 16.35 -3.49 -0.85
C ASN A 71 15.86 -4.37 0.31
N LYS A 72 16.72 -4.60 1.30
CA LYS A 72 16.41 -5.45 2.45
C LYS A 72 15.25 -4.92 3.30
N LYS A 73 14.96 -3.63 3.19
CA LYS A 73 13.86 -2.97 3.92
C LYS A 73 12.51 -3.18 3.24
N LEU A 74 12.50 -3.63 1.98
CA LEU A 74 11.29 -3.76 1.19
C LEU A 74 10.69 -5.15 1.31
N PHE A 75 9.40 -5.19 1.64
CA PHE A 75 8.59 -6.41 1.70
C PHE A 75 7.35 -6.20 0.84
N THR A 76 7.17 -7.05 -0.15
CA THR A 76 5.99 -7.01 -1.02
C THR A 76 5.04 -8.12 -0.62
N TYR A 77 3.78 -7.76 -0.43
CA TYR A 77 2.71 -8.71 -0.10
C TYR A 77 1.67 -8.70 -1.21
N VAL A 78 1.15 -9.85 -1.53
CA VAL A 78 0.19 -10.04 -2.61
C VAL A 78 -1.12 -10.53 -2.05
N LEU A 79 -2.19 -9.87 -2.42
CA LEU A 79 -3.56 -10.31 -2.12
C LEU A 79 -4.00 -11.24 -3.24
N LYS A 80 -4.47 -12.41 -2.84
CA LYS A 80 -5.07 -13.37 -3.77
C LYS A 80 -6.53 -13.61 -3.42
N GLU A 81 -7.33 -13.73 -4.45
CA GLU A 81 -8.74 -14.08 -4.37
C GLU A 81 -8.96 -15.27 -5.30
N LYS A 82 -9.39 -16.42 -4.75
CA LYS A 82 -9.55 -17.66 -5.51
C LYS A 82 -8.27 -18.03 -6.29
N ASN A 83 -7.12 -17.86 -5.62
CA ASN A 83 -5.78 -18.12 -6.18
C ASN A 83 -5.35 -17.18 -7.30
N GLU A 84 -6.09 -16.14 -7.60
CA GLU A 84 -5.71 -15.12 -8.57
C GLU A 84 -5.25 -13.85 -7.89
N ILE A 85 -4.24 -13.19 -8.47
CA ILE A 85 -3.74 -11.93 -7.90
C ILE A 85 -4.82 -10.86 -8.01
N ALA A 86 -5.07 -10.16 -6.92
CA ALA A 86 -6.12 -9.15 -6.84
C ALA A 86 -5.62 -7.79 -6.36
N GLY A 87 -4.50 -7.75 -5.69
CA GLY A 87 -3.94 -6.52 -5.16
C GLY A 87 -2.60 -6.74 -4.48
N TYR A 88 -2.04 -5.68 -3.93
CA TYR A 88 -0.73 -5.75 -3.31
C TYR A 88 -0.49 -4.58 -2.36
N TYR A 89 0.56 -4.71 -1.56
CA TYR A 89 1.19 -3.56 -0.94
C TYR A 89 2.69 -3.79 -0.80
N GLU A 90 3.41 -2.68 -0.73
CA GLU A 90 4.85 -2.67 -0.47
C GLU A 90 5.07 -1.99 0.88
N LEU A 91 5.77 -2.68 1.77
CA LEU A 91 6.18 -2.13 3.06
C LEU A 91 7.68 -1.84 3.04
N LEU A 92 8.04 -0.64 3.49
CA LEU A 92 9.42 -0.31 3.80
C LEU A 92 9.55 -0.28 5.33
N PHE A 93 10.39 -1.15 5.87
CA PHE A 93 10.59 -1.24 7.31
C PHE A 93 11.94 -0.62 7.69
N TYR A 94 11.88 0.42 8.52
CA TYR A 94 13.04 1.19 8.95
C TYR A 94 13.43 0.74 10.37
N GLU A 95 14.46 -0.11 10.46
CA GLU A 95 14.91 -0.72 11.72
C GLU A 95 15.29 0.31 12.79
N ASN A 96 15.96 1.38 12.39
CA ASN A 96 16.47 2.39 13.33
C ASN A 96 15.35 3.08 14.11
N ASN A 97 14.25 3.39 13.45
CA ASN A 97 13.13 4.12 14.03
C ASN A 97 12.00 3.19 14.47
N LYS A 98 12.06 1.92 14.08
CA LYS A 98 10.95 0.97 14.23
C LYS A 98 9.68 1.52 13.58
N GLU A 99 9.82 1.98 12.34
CA GLU A 99 8.70 2.49 11.56
C GLU A 99 8.50 1.66 10.30
N ALA A 100 7.25 1.51 9.89
CA ALA A 100 6.90 0.92 8.60
C ALA A 100 6.16 1.95 7.76
N GLU A 101 6.56 2.06 6.51
CA GLU A 101 5.87 2.87 5.53
C GLU A 101 5.12 1.96 4.58
N ILE A 102 3.83 2.21 4.37
CA ILE A 102 3.09 1.58 3.29
C ILE A 102 3.40 2.41 2.04
N ALA A 103 4.39 1.94 1.27
CA ALA A 103 4.94 2.71 0.16
C ALA A 103 4.00 2.72 -1.05
N TYR A 104 3.41 1.57 -1.36
CA TYR A 104 2.42 1.42 -2.42
C TYR A 104 1.36 0.43 -1.97
N PHE A 105 0.13 0.66 -2.41
CA PHE A 105 -1.01 -0.11 -1.95
C PHE A 105 -2.13 0.01 -2.99
N GLY A 106 -2.75 -1.09 -3.34
CA GLY A 106 -3.90 -1.01 -4.21
C GLY A 106 -4.50 -2.35 -4.61
N ILE A 107 -5.69 -2.24 -5.12
CA ILE A 107 -6.51 -3.36 -5.62
C ILE A 107 -6.63 -3.20 -7.13
N LEU A 108 -6.53 -4.31 -7.86
CA LEU A 108 -6.79 -4.30 -9.30
C LEU A 108 -8.27 -3.95 -9.56
N GLU A 109 -8.51 -3.19 -10.60
CA GLU A 109 -9.84 -2.66 -10.94
C GLU A 109 -10.93 -3.75 -11.01
N GLU A 110 -10.57 -4.93 -11.53
CA GLU A 110 -11.51 -6.06 -11.64
C GLU A 110 -12.04 -6.55 -10.30
N TYR A 111 -11.36 -6.18 -9.21
CA TYR A 111 -11.72 -6.62 -7.85
C TYR A 111 -12.32 -5.50 -7.00
N PHE A 112 -12.63 -4.36 -7.61
CA PHE A 112 -13.30 -3.27 -6.89
C PHE A 112 -14.70 -3.69 -6.42
N GLY A 113 -15.14 -3.12 -5.31
CA GLY A 113 -16.47 -3.38 -4.79
C GLY A 113 -16.65 -4.70 -4.06
N LYS A 114 -15.57 -5.43 -3.80
CA LYS A 114 -15.61 -6.75 -3.14
C LYS A 114 -15.15 -6.72 -1.69
N LYS A 115 -15.02 -5.53 -1.10
CA LYS A 115 -14.60 -5.31 0.29
C LYS A 115 -13.16 -5.77 0.57
N LEU A 116 -12.34 -5.89 -0.45
CA LEU A 116 -10.96 -6.36 -0.31
C LEU A 116 -10.00 -5.27 0.20
N GLY A 117 -10.31 -3.99 -0.04
CA GLY A 117 -9.42 -2.89 0.35
C GLY A 117 -9.23 -2.77 1.85
N GLY A 118 -10.31 -2.91 2.63
CA GLY A 118 -10.23 -2.88 4.09
C GLY A 118 -9.44 -4.06 4.65
N TYR A 119 -9.65 -5.24 4.10
CA TYR A 119 -8.90 -6.44 4.48
C TYR A 119 -7.41 -6.29 4.15
N LEU A 120 -7.08 -5.85 2.94
CA LEU A 120 -5.69 -5.67 2.52
C LEU A 120 -4.97 -4.65 3.41
N LEU A 121 -5.62 -3.53 3.71
CA LEU A 121 -5.02 -2.52 4.58
C LEU A 121 -4.86 -3.03 6.01
N SER A 122 -5.83 -3.81 6.50
CA SER A 122 -5.71 -4.46 7.81
C SER A 122 -4.48 -5.35 7.87
N LYS A 123 -4.22 -6.11 6.82
CA LYS A 123 -3.02 -6.96 6.74
C LYS A 123 -1.74 -6.13 6.72
N ALA A 124 -1.73 -5.03 5.98
CA ALA A 124 -0.56 -4.16 5.91
C ALA A 124 -0.21 -3.59 7.28
N ILE A 125 -1.20 -3.10 8.01
CA ILE A 125 -1.00 -2.56 9.37
C ILE A 125 -0.56 -3.67 10.32
N LYS A 126 -1.27 -4.78 10.32
CA LYS A 126 -0.99 -5.90 11.22
C LYS A 126 0.41 -6.48 10.99
N ASN A 127 0.78 -6.71 9.72
CA ASN A 127 2.10 -7.23 9.38
C ASN A 127 3.21 -6.25 9.78
N SER A 128 2.97 -4.95 9.67
CA SER A 128 3.92 -3.93 10.09
C SER A 128 4.20 -4.02 11.59
N PHE A 129 3.17 -4.08 12.41
CA PHE A 129 3.33 -4.22 13.86
C PHE A 129 3.96 -5.57 14.24
N ASN A 130 3.60 -6.64 13.53
CA ASN A 130 4.19 -7.96 13.76
C ASN A 130 5.69 -8.01 13.46
N GLN A 131 6.18 -7.17 12.55
CA GLN A 131 7.61 -7.03 12.28
C GLN A 131 8.34 -6.19 13.33
N GLY A 132 7.62 -5.60 14.26
CA GLY A 132 8.18 -4.79 15.32
C GLY A 132 8.03 -3.29 15.14
N ALA A 133 7.24 -2.85 14.18
CA ALA A 133 7.00 -1.42 14.00
C ALA A 133 6.29 -0.85 15.24
N LYS A 134 6.68 0.35 15.60
CA LYS A 134 6.02 1.16 16.64
C LYS A 134 5.14 2.24 16.01
N ARG A 135 5.28 2.44 14.72
CA ARG A 135 4.53 3.42 13.95
C ARG A 135 4.41 2.94 12.51
N VAL A 136 3.21 3.01 11.97
CA VAL A 136 2.93 2.71 10.57
C VAL A 136 2.39 3.97 9.92
N TRP A 137 2.93 4.35 8.78
CA TRP A 137 2.48 5.54 8.09
C TRP A 137 2.31 5.33 6.60
N VAL A 138 1.54 6.21 5.98
CA VAL A 138 1.21 6.18 4.57
C VAL A 138 0.91 7.60 4.11
N HIS A 139 1.10 7.89 2.83
CA HIS A 139 0.54 9.10 2.26
C HIS A 139 -0.40 8.75 1.12
N THR A 140 -1.41 9.57 0.93
CA THR A 140 -2.35 9.48 -0.18
C THR A 140 -2.61 10.88 -0.72
N CYS A 141 -2.92 10.98 -1.99
CA CYS A 141 -3.19 12.27 -2.61
C CYS A 141 -4.57 12.30 -3.27
N SER A 142 -4.99 13.49 -3.68
CA SER A 142 -6.29 13.70 -4.30
C SER A 142 -6.49 12.96 -5.63
N LEU A 143 -5.41 12.42 -6.21
CA LEU A 143 -5.47 11.61 -7.44
C LEU A 143 -5.71 10.12 -7.17
N ASP A 144 -5.57 9.68 -5.92
CA ASP A 144 -5.81 8.29 -5.54
C ASP A 144 -7.30 7.97 -5.62
N HIS A 145 -7.62 6.67 -5.49
CA HIS A 145 -9.02 6.24 -5.47
C HIS A 145 -9.78 7.02 -4.39
N GLU A 146 -10.99 7.44 -4.70
CA GLU A 146 -11.83 8.24 -3.78
C GLU A 146 -12.02 7.62 -2.40
N ASN A 147 -11.96 6.29 -2.31
CA ASN A 147 -12.11 5.57 -1.04
C ASN A 147 -10.79 5.37 -0.28
N ALA A 148 -9.66 5.79 -0.84
CA ALA A 148 -8.35 5.56 -0.19
C ALA A 148 -8.28 6.21 1.19
N LEU A 149 -8.52 7.51 1.27
CA LEU A 149 -8.49 8.23 2.55
C LEU A 149 -9.50 7.66 3.55
N LYS A 150 -10.71 7.38 3.09
CA LYS A 150 -11.75 6.79 3.94
C LYS A 150 -11.33 5.46 4.52
N ASN A 151 -10.65 4.62 3.72
CA ASN A 151 -10.16 3.32 4.16
C ASN A 151 -9.10 3.47 5.25
N TYR A 152 -8.13 4.37 5.05
CA TYR A 152 -7.10 4.62 6.05
C TYR A 152 -7.69 5.09 7.38
N LEU A 153 -8.61 6.06 7.32
CA LEU A 153 -9.27 6.56 8.52
C LEU A 153 -10.10 5.48 9.21
N ALA A 154 -10.81 4.66 8.43
CA ALA A 154 -11.65 3.59 8.97
C ALA A 154 -10.84 2.49 9.66
N ARG A 155 -9.58 2.29 9.27
CA ARG A 155 -8.69 1.33 9.94
C ARG A 155 -8.02 1.91 11.19
N GLY A 156 -8.23 3.18 11.50
CA GLY A 156 -7.71 3.80 12.71
C GLY A 156 -6.51 4.71 12.51
N MET A 157 -6.11 4.94 11.27
CA MET A 157 -5.03 5.89 10.98
C MET A 157 -5.53 7.33 11.12
N LYS A 158 -4.63 8.23 11.46
CA LYS A 158 -4.94 9.66 11.66
C LYS A 158 -4.04 10.52 10.79
N VAL A 159 -4.61 11.56 10.21
CA VAL A 159 -3.83 12.54 9.44
C VAL A 159 -2.93 13.32 10.40
N PHE A 160 -1.65 13.38 10.09
CA PHE A 160 -0.69 14.16 10.88
C PHE A 160 -0.03 15.28 10.07
N LYS A 161 -0.19 15.27 8.76
CA LYS A 161 0.40 16.29 7.88
C LYS A 161 -0.38 16.36 6.58
N THR A 162 -0.55 17.58 6.05
CA THR A 162 -1.15 17.80 4.74
C THR A 162 -0.26 18.75 3.95
N GLU A 163 -0.03 18.42 2.68
CA GLU A 163 0.74 19.24 1.75
C GLU A 163 -0.07 19.56 0.51
N THR A 164 0.20 20.72 -0.07
CA THR A 164 -0.32 21.07 -1.40
C THR A 164 0.86 20.99 -2.38
N LEU A 165 0.68 20.18 -3.40
CA LEU A 165 1.67 20.00 -4.46
C LEU A 165 1.14 20.64 -5.75
N ILE A 166 2.06 21.13 -6.55
CA ILE A 166 1.73 21.71 -7.86
C ILE A 166 2.41 20.86 -8.92
N ARG A 167 1.63 20.37 -9.87
CA ARG A 167 2.12 19.61 -11.02
C ARG A 167 1.74 20.27 -12.32
#